data_25709b9fe96b67a137c4a606f6017bfb
#
_entry.id   25709b9fe96b67a137c4a606f6017bfb
#
_cell.length_a   1.000
_cell.length_b   1.000
_cell.length_c   1.000
_cell.angle_alpha   90.00
_cell.angle_beta   90.00
_cell.angle_gamma   90.00
#
_symmetry.space_group_name_H-M   'P 1'
#
loop_
_entity.id
_entity.type
_entity.pdbx_description
1 polymer ?
#
loop_
_entity_poly.entity_id
_entity_poly.type
_entity_poly.pdbx_seq_one_letter_code
_entity_poly.pdbx_strand_id
1 'polypeptide(L)'
;MWKILKEMEITDHLTYLLRNLYSGQEATVRTGHGTTDWFQIGKGVCQGCKLSPCLFNLYAECTMGNAGLDEAEAGIKIAGRNINNCRYADNTTLMAECEELKSLLMKVKEGSGKVGLKLNIQKTKIMESGPITSWQIDWQTKESVADFIWGRFQNHCRW
;
A
#
# COMPACT_ATOMS: atom_id res chain seq x y z
N MET A 1 -3.98 7.90 -11.21
CA MET A 1 -3.61 6.75 -12.06
C MET A 1 -2.93 7.19 -13.35
N TRP A 2 -3.56 8.00 -14.22
CA TRP A 2 -3.03 8.38 -15.55
C TRP A 2 -1.67 9.08 -15.50
N LYS A 3 -1.46 9.98 -14.53
CA LYS A 3 -0.19 10.65 -14.29
C LYS A 3 0.92 9.64 -13.97
N ILE A 4 0.64 8.67 -13.10
CA ILE A 4 1.56 7.61 -12.70
C ILE A 4 1.97 6.74 -13.89
N LEU A 5 1.02 6.32 -14.73
CA LEU A 5 1.34 5.55 -15.93
C LEU A 5 2.28 6.30 -16.87
N LYS A 6 2.12 7.61 -16.98
CA LYS A 6 3.00 8.47 -17.76
C LYS A 6 4.39 8.62 -17.12
N GLU A 7 4.47 8.79 -15.81
CA GLU A 7 5.73 8.85 -15.05
C GLU A 7 6.52 7.54 -15.14
N MET A 8 5.82 6.41 -15.30
CA MET A 8 6.43 5.09 -15.49
C MET A 8 6.69 4.76 -16.97
N GLU A 9 6.64 5.73 -17.85
CA GLU A 9 6.90 5.59 -19.28
C GLU A 9 6.02 4.56 -20.02
N ILE A 10 4.82 4.31 -19.47
CA ILE A 10 3.84 3.45 -20.17
C ILE A 10 3.38 4.16 -21.45
N THR A 11 3.41 3.44 -22.56
CA THR A 11 3.12 3.98 -23.88
C THR A 11 1.76 4.67 -23.93
N ASP A 12 1.68 5.77 -24.70
CA ASP A 12 0.43 6.53 -24.86
C ASP A 12 -0.71 5.67 -25.42
N HIS A 13 -0.39 4.74 -26.32
CA HIS A 13 -1.38 3.81 -26.88
C HIS A 13 -2.03 2.95 -25.78
N LEU A 14 -1.23 2.34 -24.90
CA LEU A 14 -1.76 1.53 -23.81
C LEU A 14 -2.52 2.38 -22.78
N THR A 15 -2.02 3.56 -22.49
CA THR A 15 -2.71 4.53 -21.62
C THR A 15 -4.06 4.94 -22.20
N TYR A 16 -4.15 5.15 -23.52
CA TYR A 16 -5.41 5.44 -24.22
C TYR A 16 -6.40 4.28 -24.12
N LEU A 17 -5.96 3.04 -24.36
CA LEU A 17 -6.81 1.86 -24.23
C LEU A 17 -7.35 1.69 -22.81
N LEU A 18 -6.50 1.89 -21.80
CA LEU A 18 -6.91 1.85 -20.40
C LEU A 18 -7.92 2.95 -20.06
N ARG A 19 -7.72 4.16 -20.60
CA ARG A 19 -8.69 5.25 -20.42
C ARG A 19 -10.05 4.89 -20.98
N ASN A 20 -10.10 4.33 -22.18
CA ASN A 20 -11.36 3.91 -22.79
C ASN A 20 -12.04 2.80 -21.98
N LEU A 21 -11.24 1.85 -21.43
CA LEU A 21 -11.77 0.78 -20.59
C LEU A 21 -12.43 1.31 -19.30
N TYR A 22 -11.88 2.37 -18.71
CA TYR A 22 -12.36 2.97 -17.46
C TYR A 22 -13.27 4.19 -17.66
N SER A 23 -13.47 4.64 -18.91
CA SER A 23 -14.34 5.78 -19.21
C SER A 23 -15.80 5.38 -19.13
N GLY A 24 -16.62 6.23 -18.51
CA GLY A 24 -18.06 6.06 -18.46
C GLY A 24 -18.54 4.82 -17.71
N GLN A 25 -17.72 4.24 -16.84
CA GLN A 25 -18.15 3.10 -16.05
C GLN A 25 -19.20 3.50 -15.03
N GLU A 26 -20.24 2.70 -14.96
CA GLU A 26 -21.33 2.84 -14.01
C GLU A 26 -21.46 1.59 -13.15
N ALA A 27 -21.99 1.74 -11.96
CA ALA A 27 -22.26 0.66 -11.05
C ALA A 27 -23.62 0.81 -10.38
N THR A 28 -24.12 -0.31 -9.91
CA THR A 28 -25.29 -0.39 -9.03
C THR A 28 -24.99 -1.37 -7.90
N VAL A 29 -25.55 -1.15 -6.74
CA VAL A 29 -25.34 -1.99 -5.56
C VAL A 29 -26.62 -2.74 -5.24
N ARG A 30 -26.53 -4.06 -5.14
CA ARG A 30 -27.62 -4.90 -4.68
C ARG A 30 -27.59 -4.98 -3.15
N THR A 31 -28.66 -4.54 -2.53
CA THR A 31 -28.85 -4.59 -1.07
C THR A 31 -29.99 -5.57 -0.72
N GLY A 32 -30.17 -5.88 0.56
CA GLY A 32 -31.33 -6.66 1.03
C GLY A 32 -32.68 -5.99 0.76
N HIS A 33 -32.71 -4.70 0.47
CA HIS A 33 -33.92 -3.92 0.21
C HIS A 33 -34.14 -3.58 -1.27
N GLY A 34 -33.29 -4.10 -2.17
CA GLY A 34 -33.37 -3.85 -3.61
C GLY A 34 -32.03 -3.43 -4.21
N THR A 35 -32.11 -2.86 -5.41
CA THR A 35 -30.95 -2.39 -6.16
C THR A 35 -30.96 -0.86 -6.18
N THR A 36 -29.81 -0.24 -5.99
CA THR A 36 -29.68 1.23 -6.10
C THR A 36 -29.84 1.70 -7.54
N ASP A 37 -30.08 2.98 -7.75
CA ASP A 37 -29.92 3.58 -9.06
C ASP A 37 -28.46 3.47 -9.55
N TRP A 38 -28.29 3.56 -10.87
CA TRP A 38 -26.96 3.57 -11.48
C TRP A 38 -26.22 4.85 -11.11
N PHE A 39 -24.96 4.67 -10.73
CA PHE A 39 -24.07 5.81 -10.44
C PHE A 39 -22.72 5.65 -11.13
N GLN A 40 -22.13 6.78 -11.50
CA GLN A 40 -20.84 6.82 -12.18
C GLN A 40 -19.68 6.49 -11.24
N ILE A 41 -18.75 5.64 -11.71
CA ILE A 41 -17.51 5.32 -11.00
C ILE A 41 -16.46 6.35 -11.36
N GLY A 42 -16.15 7.26 -10.44
CA GLY A 42 -15.16 8.31 -10.67
C GLY A 42 -13.73 7.95 -10.28
N LYS A 43 -13.52 6.93 -9.44
CA LYS A 43 -12.20 6.55 -8.88
C LYS A 43 -12.10 5.05 -8.61
N GLY A 44 -10.86 4.56 -8.62
CA GLY A 44 -10.54 3.19 -8.27
C GLY A 44 -10.32 2.29 -9.48
N VAL A 45 -10.16 1.01 -9.20
CA VAL A 45 -10.04 -0.07 -10.19
C VAL A 45 -11.15 -1.08 -9.92
N CYS A 46 -11.64 -1.74 -10.98
CA CYS A 46 -12.74 -2.69 -10.86
C CYS A 46 -12.31 -3.92 -10.06
N GLN A 47 -13.04 -4.25 -9.00
CA GLN A 47 -12.85 -5.49 -8.27
C GLN A 47 -13.19 -6.68 -9.16
N GLY A 48 -12.32 -7.70 -9.18
CA GLY A 48 -12.48 -8.88 -10.04
C GLY A 48 -11.97 -8.71 -11.48
N CYS A 49 -11.56 -7.52 -11.92
CA CYS A 49 -10.92 -7.33 -13.21
C CYS A 49 -9.47 -7.86 -13.17
N LYS A 50 -9.06 -8.60 -14.20
CA LYS A 50 -7.69 -9.16 -14.31
C LYS A 50 -6.59 -8.09 -14.36
N LEU A 51 -6.90 -6.89 -14.84
CA LEU A 51 -5.95 -5.76 -14.91
C LEU A 51 -5.80 -5.01 -13.58
N SER A 52 -6.79 -5.09 -12.71
CA SER A 52 -6.81 -4.32 -11.46
C SER A 52 -5.62 -4.59 -10.54
N PRO A 53 -5.18 -5.85 -10.32
CA PRO A 53 -3.97 -6.12 -9.52
C PRO A 53 -2.71 -5.51 -10.14
N CYS A 54 -2.55 -5.59 -11.45
CA CYS A 54 -1.39 -5.00 -12.15
C CYS A 54 -1.38 -3.47 -12.01
N LEU A 55 -2.53 -2.82 -12.23
CA LEU A 55 -2.66 -1.36 -12.09
C LEU A 55 -2.45 -0.91 -10.65
N PHE A 56 -2.93 -1.69 -9.67
CA PHE A 56 -2.69 -1.41 -8.26
C PHE A 56 -1.20 -1.55 -7.90
N ASN A 57 -0.53 -2.59 -8.38
CA ASN A 57 0.90 -2.80 -8.13
C ASN A 57 1.75 -1.67 -8.73
N LEU A 58 1.47 -1.23 -9.97
CA LEU A 58 2.12 -0.07 -10.56
C LEU A 58 1.92 1.20 -9.74
N TYR A 59 0.70 1.39 -9.24
CA TYR A 59 0.37 2.52 -8.39
C TYR A 59 1.11 2.47 -7.05
N ALA A 60 1.18 1.31 -6.43
CA ALA A 60 1.90 1.09 -5.18
C ALA A 60 3.42 1.29 -5.37
N GLU A 61 3.99 0.80 -6.48
CA GLU A 61 5.40 0.97 -6.81
C GLU A 61 5.78 2.45 -6.94
N CYS A 62 5.02 3.21 -7.72
CA CYS A 62 5.22 4.65 -7.84
C CYS A 62 5.11 5.37 -6.47
N THR A 63 4.16 4.95 -5.64
CA THR A 63 3.99 5.53 -4.30
C THR A 63 5.20 5.31 -3.41
N MET A 64 5.78 4.10 -3.45
CA MET A 64 6.95 3.75 -2.64
C MET A 64 8.22 4.40 -3.17
N GLY A 65 8.41 4.47 -4.50
CA GLY A 65 9.49 5.24 -5.11
C GLY A 65 9.43 6.72 -4.73
N ASN A 66 8.25 7.34 -4.81
CA ASN A 66 8.05 8.73 -4.39
C ASN A 66 8.25 8.96 -2.87
N ALA A 67 8.15 7.93 -2.05
CA ALA A 67 8.48 7.99 -0.64
C ALA A 67 10.00 7.87 -0.37
N GLY A 68 10.82 7.64 -1.41
CA GLY A 68 12.27 7.50 -1.30
C GLY A 68 12.71 6.26 -0.51
N LEU A 69 11.92 5.19 -0.55
CA LEU A 69 12.25 3.95 0.16
C LEU A 69 13.39 3.19 -0.51
N ASP A 70 13.52 3.30 -1.84
CA ASP A 70 14.54 2.61 -2.60
C ASP A 70 15.94 3.21 -2.35
N GLU A 71 15.99 4.50 -2.00
CA GLU A 71 17.22 5.23 -1.68
C GLU A 71 17.53 5.24 -0.17
N ALA A 72 16.64 4.70 0.66
CA ALA A 72 16.84 4.69 2.10
C ALA A 72 17.91 3.67 2.51
N GLU A 73 18.93 4.12 3.22
CA GLU A 73 19.93 3.23 3.84
C GLU A 73 19.33 2.41 4.99
N ALA A 74 18.21 2.87 5.54
CA ALA A 74 17.44 2.20 6.58
C ALA A 74 16.95 0.83 6.10
N GLY A 75 17.02 -0.18 6.95
CA GLY A 75 16.56 -1.53 6.63
C GLY A 75 17.31 -2.61 7.40
N ILE A 76 16.96 -3.86 7.11
CA ILE A 76 17.60 -5.04 7.69
C ILE A 76 18.44 -5.71 6.61
N LYS A 77 19.70 -6.01 6.93
CA LYS A 77 20.59 -6.72 6.00
C LYS A 77 20.32 -8.23 6.03
N ILE A 78 19.79 -8.76 4.93
CA ILE A 78 19.55 -10.19 4.74
C ILE A 78 20.38 -10.67 3.54
N ALA A 79 21.27 -11.62 3.76
CA ALA A 79 22.17 -12.16 2.72
C ALA A 79 22.91 -11.07 1.92
N GLY A 80 23.38 -10.03 2.60
CA GLY A 80 24.10 -8.89 1.99
C GLY A 80 23.24 -7.87 1.27
N ARG A 81 21.93 -8.05 1.23
CA ARG A 81 20.99 -7.09 0.65
C ARG A 81 20.27 -6.31 1.75
N ASN A 82 20.13 -5.02 1.57
CA ASN A 82 19.33 -4.19 2.46
C ASN A 82 17.85 -4.32 2.09
N ILE A 83 17.02 -4.75 3.05
CA ILE A 83 15.57 -4.91 2.88
C ILE A 83 14.89 -4.01 3.88
N ASN A 84 14.19 -3.01 3.41
CA ASN A 84 13.45 -2.06 4.24
C ASN A 84 11.93 -2.17 4.11
N ASN A 85 11.44 -2.85 3.07
CA ASN A 85 10.02 -3.10 2.89
C ASN A 85 9.76 -4.43 2.18
N CYS A 86 8.60 -5.03 2.47
CA CYS A 86 8.01 -6.13 1.74
C CYS A 86 6.55 -5.82 1.47
N ARG A 87 6.05 -6.19 0.29
CA ARG A 87 4.68 -5.88 -0.15
C ARG A 87 3.93 -7.12 -0.63
N TYR A 88 2.68 -7.19 -0.25
CA TYR A 88 1.74 -8.19 -0.74
C TYR A 88 0.36 -7.56 -0.91
N ALA A 89 -0.06 -7.34 -2.14
CA ALA A 89 -1.27 -6.57 -2.47
C ALA A 89 -1.26 -5.19 -1.79
N ASP A 90 -2.23 -4.91 -0.94
CA ASP A 90 -2.36 -3.67 -0.15
C ASP A 90 -1.59 -3.70 1.18
N ASN A 91 -1.06 -4.86 1.58
CA ASN A 91 -0.28 -4.98 2.80
C ASN A 91 1.19 -4.62 2.56
N THR A 92 1.71 -3.73 3.37
CA THR A 92 3.13 -3.34 3.34
C THR A 92 3.73 -3.56 4.72
N THR A 93 4.85 -4.28 4.78
CA THR A 93 5.68 -4.37 5.98
C THR A 93 6.91 -3.51 5.78
N LEU A 94 7.19 -2.64 6.73
CA LEU A 94 8.43 -1.86 6.81
C LEU A 94 9.35 -2.54 7.83
N MET A 95 10.64 -2.56 7.53
CA MET A 95 11.66 -3.18 8.36
C MET A 95 12.85 -2.22 8.51
N ALA A 96 13.22 -1.91 9.73
CA ALA A 96 14.40 -1.12 10.06
C ALA A 96 14.62 -1.14 11.58
N GLU A 97 15.70 -0.54 12.03
CA GLU A 97 15.89 -0.21 13.44
C GLU A 97 14.85 0.84 13.89
N CYS A 98 14.62 0.93 15.21
CA CYS A 98 13.47 1.63 15.81
C CYS A 98 13.23 3.05 15.28
N GLU A 99 14.25 3.93 15.35
CA GLU A 99 14.09 5.33 14.91
C GLU A 99 14.00 5.47 13.39
N GLU A 100 14.70 4.63 12.66
CA GLU A 100 14.64 4.57 11.20
C GLU A 100 13.28 4.10 10.71
N LEU A 101 12.69 3.10 11.38
CA LEU A 101 11.37 2.58 11.05
C LEU A 101 10.29 3.66 11.16
N LYS A 102 10.40 4.52 12.18
CA LYS A 102 9.51 5.67 12.36
C LYS A 102 9.63 6.67 11.20
N SER A 103 10.86 6.96 10.79
CA SER A 103 11.14 7.82 9.65
C SER A 103 10.57 7.23 8.34
N LEU A 104 10.78 5.93 8.10
CA LEU A 104 10.23 5.23 6.92
C LEU A 104 8.70 5.27 6.91
N LEU A 105 8.06 5.02 8.05
CA LEU A 105 6.60 5.06 8.15
C LEU A 105 6.03 6.45 7.81
N MET A 106 6.69 7.50 8.29
CA MET A 106 6.27 8.87 7.98
C MET A 106 6.44 9.21 6.50
N LYS A 107 7.54 8.78 5.87
CA LYS A 107 7.74 8.92 4.42
C LYS A 107 6.65 8.20 3.62
N VAL A 108 6.33 6.95 3.98
CA VAL A 108 5.25 6.18 3.33
C VAL A 108 3.90 6.86 3.51
N LYS A 109 3.61 7.35 4.71
CA LYS A 109 2.37 8.08 5.00
C LYS A 109 2.24 9.34 4.15
N GLU A 110 3.30 10.12 4.04
CA GLU A 110 3.31 11.33 3.21
C GLU A 110 3.21 11.00 1.72
N GLY A 111 4.04 10.06 1.23
CA GLY A 111 4.04 9.63 -0.18
C GLY A 111 2.69 9.07 -0.60
N SER A 112 2.09 8.20 0.21
CA SER A 112 0.76 7.64 -0.07
C SER A 112 -0.35 8.70 -0.03
N GLY A 113 -0.25 9.68 0.87
CA GLY A 113 -1.19 10.81 0.94
C GLY A 113 -1.19 11.66 -0.33
N LYS A 114 -0.02 11.91 -0.93
CA LYS A 114 0.11 12.68 -2.19
C LYS A 114 -0.63 12.04 -3.38
N VAL A 115 -0.72 10.71 -3.38
CA VAL A 115 -1.42 9.96 -4.44
C VAL A 115 -2.84 9.55 -4.05
N GLY A 116 -3.34 9.97 -2.90
CA GLY A 116 -4.71 9.72 -2.43
C GLY A 116 -4.92 8.37 -1.76
N LEU A 117 -3.84 7.64 -1.43
CA LEU A 117 -3.90 6.47 -0.58
C LEU A 117 -3.74 6.89 0.89
N LYS A 118 -4.55 6.31 1.76
CA LYS A 118 -4.46 6.59 3.19
C LYS A 118 -3.99 5.35 3.94
N LEU A 119 -2.97 5.54 4.77
CA LEU A 119 -2.54 4.50 5.71
C LEU A 119 -3.68 4.16 6.67
N ASN A 120 -4.01 2.88 6.78
CA ASN A 120 -4.99 2.43 7.76
C ASN A 120 -4.31 2.21 9.11
N ILE A 121 -4.28 3.28 9.92
CA ILE A 121 -3.61 3.29 11.21
C ILE A 121 -4.19 2.23 12.16
N GLN A 122 -5.49 1.98 12.12
CA GLN A 122 -6.12 0.97 13.01
C GLN A 122 -5.65 -0.45 12.70
N LYS A 123 -5.40 -0.76 11.42
CA LYS A 123 -4.89 -2.07 10.98
C LYS A 123 -3.38 -2.18 11.04
N THR A 124 -2.67 -1.06 11.17
CA THR A 124 -1.21 -1.04 11.27
C THR A 124 -0.79 -1.64 12.62
N LYS A 125 0.09 -2.63 12.58
CA LYS A 125 0.66 -3.30 13.75
C LYS A 125 2.16 -3.08 13.77
N ILE A 126 2.75 -3.17 14.95
CA ILE A 126 4.19 -3.06 15.14
C ILE A 126 4.67 -4.39 15.74
N MET A 127 5.75 -4.93 15.19
CA MET A 127 6.44 -6.08 15.76
C MET A 127 7.87 -5.67 16.08
N GLU A 128 8.31 -5.99 17.27
CA GLU A 128 9.59 -5.55 17.81
C GLU A 128 10.33 -6.74 18.43
N SER A 129 11.63 -6.78 18.20
CA SER A 129 12.53 -7.78 18.79
C SER A 129 13.34 -7.14 19.92
N GLY A 130 12.67 -6.80 21.05
CA GLY A 130 13.33 -6.13 22.18
C GLY A 130 12.35 -5.63 23.24
N PRO A 131 12.82 -4.91 24.24
CA PRO A 131 11.94 -4.30 25.25
C PRO A 131 11.09 -3.21 24.60
N ILE A 132 9.78 -3.37 24.74
CA ILE A 132 8.76 -2.55 24.06
C ILE A 132 8.80 -1.11 24.58
N THR A 133 9.07 -0.18 23.67
CA THR A 133 8.73 1.23 23.84
C THR A 133 7.37 1.48 23.18
N SER A 134 6.46 2.17 23.88
CA SER A 134 5.16 2.50 23.32
C SER A 134 5.31 3.38 22.08
N TRP A 135 4.79 2.93 20.93
CA TRP A 135 4.82 3.70 19.70
C TRP A 135 3.53 4.50 19.53
N GLN A 136 3.66 5.75 19.13
CA GLN A 136 2.53 6.60 18.79
C GLN A 136 2.57 6.95 17.30
N ILE A 137 1.48 6.65 16.61
CA ILE A 137 1.24 7.07 15.22
C ILE A 137 -0.03 7.92 15.25
N ASP A 138 0.07 9.19 14.84
CA ASP A 138 -1.06 10.13 14.85
C ASP A 138 -1.78 10.19 16.21
N TRP A 139 -1.01 10.33 17.30
CA TRP A 139 -1.51 10.39 18.68
C TRP A 139 -2.21 9.11 19.17
N GLN A 140 -2.18 8.04 18.36
CA GLN A 140 -2.68 6.72 18.74
C GLN A 140 -1.52 5.83 19.20
N THR A 141 -1.58 5.37 20.42
CA THR A 141 -0.65 4.36 20.92
C THR A 141 -0.90 3.04 20.18
N LYS A 142 0.14 2.43 19.65
CA LYS A 142 0.07 1.14 18.98
C LYS A 142 0.60 0.05 19.90
N GLU A 143 -0.15 -1.05 19.90
CA GLU A 143 0.26 -2.26 20.59
C GLU A 143 1.29 -3.00 19.75
N SER A 144 2.33 -3.48 20.39
CA SER A 144 3.24 -4.44 19.79
C SER A 144 2.56 -5.81 19.71
N VAL A 145 2.81 -6.54 18.64
CA VAL A 145 2.33 -7.90 18.44
C VAL A 145 3.50 -8.86 18.29
N ALA A 146 3.34 -10.08 18.82
CA ALA A 146 4.37 -11.11 18.73
C ALA A 146 4.41 -11.81 17.37
N ASP A 147 3.30 -11.78 16.64
CA ASP A 147 3.16 -12.38 15.31
C ASP A 147 2.17 -11.60 14.45
N PHE A 148 2.21 -11.82 13.16
CA PHE A 148 1.24 -11.27 12.21
C PHE A 148 0.99 -12.24 11.05
N ILE A 149 -0.16 -12.09 10.42
CA ILE A 149 -0.53 -12.86 9.23
C ILE A 149 -0.17 -12.06 7.99
N TRP A 150 0.75 -12.60 7.19
CA TRP A 150 1.13 -12.06 5.91
C TRP A 150 0.32 -12.72 4.78
N GLY A 151 -0.60 -11.99 4.21
CA GLY A 151 -1.53 -12.54 3.23
C GLY A 151 -2.44 -13.61 3.85
N ARG A 152 -2.42 -14.84 3.29
CA ARG A 152 -3.11 -16.01 3.86
C ARG A 152 -2.19 -16.91 4.67
N PHE A 153 -0.91 -16.60 4.75
CA PHE A 153 0.08 -17.40 5.47
C PHE A 153 0.31 -16.81 6.85
N GLN A 154 0.16 -17.65 7.85
CA GLN A 154 0.50 -17.30 9.22
C GLN A 154 2.02 -17.45 9.37
N ASN A 155 2.72 -16.33 9.40
CA ASN A 155 4.15 -16.32 9.67
C ASN A 155 4.36 -16.21 11.17
N HIS A 156 4.75 -17.33 11.77
CA HIS A 156 5.29 -17.32 13.13
C HIS A 156 6.77 -16.99 13.05
N CYS A 157 7.13 -15.73 13.13
CA CYS A 157 8.52 -15.37 13.39
C CYS A 157 8.81 -15.60 14.87
N ARG A 158 9.27 -16.80 15.20
CA ARG A 158 10.01 -17.01 16.45
C ARG A 158 11.48 -16.72 16.16
N TRP A 159 11.98 -15.66 16.70
CA TRP A 159 13.41 -15.38 16.80
C TRP A 159 13.94 -15.93 18.11
#